data_f4f222553c422758153d80d344826923
#
_entry.id   f4f222553c422758153d80d344826923
#
_cell.length_a   1.000
_cell.length_b   1.000
_cell.length_c   1.000
_cell.angle_alpha   90.00
_cell.angle_beta   90.00
_cell.angle_gamma   90.00
#
_symmetry.space_group_name_H-M   'P 1'
#
loop_
_entity.id
_entity.type
_entity.pdbx_description
1 polymer ?
#
loop_
_entity_poly.entity_id
_entity_poly.type
_entity_poly.pdbx_seq_one_letter_code
_entity_poly.pdbx_strand_id
1 'polypeptide(L)'
;RDYKVTGVQTCALPISAPTLGILGGGQLAKMTAAAARQLGCDVLVLEQPGRSLVAPALEGDWNDPAWTRKLAGLVDVVTLESEFVNLPALEAVPVLFPGVATMRLVQDKLLQKQTFAGAGLPVPRFADTPTPDAVRAFGFPCVLKKRRNGYDGKGNATVRSAAELPAAWAKLEGDRHALYAEEFCDFTMELAIIITRGRDGAVVRYPVVETVNRDHICHIVKAPHDDPRVADIAQRAVEAIDGVGSFGMELFLGRDGALMVNEIAPRVHNTGHYTIEACICSQFENHVRAVFGWPLGSPAMRAPAAVMVNLLGAADGPGMPQGLTEALKIPNVHIHVYGKSRSVRGRKMGHVTALGASVAEAAAAAQRAAGLIRFGA
;
A
#
# COMPACT_ATOMS: atom_id res chain seq x y z
N ARG A 1 -66.61 -7.48 -19.74
CA ARG A 1 -65.93 -8.23 -18.63
C ARG A 1 -64.65 -7.47 -18.30
N ASP A 2 -64.74 -6.69 -17.22
CA ASP A 2 -63.63 -5.90 -16.69
C ASP A 2 -62.63 -6.80 -15.99
N TYR A 3 -61.41 -6.83 -16.48
CA TYR A 3 -60.27 -7.39 -15.74
C TYR A 3 -59.69 -6.30 -14.85
N LYS A 4 -60.02 -6.36 -13.54
CA LYS A 4 -59.29 -5.62 -12.51
C LYS A 4 -57.91 -6.23 -12.39
N VAL A 5 -56.90 -5.51 -12.88
CA VAL A 5 -55.51 -5.78 -12.54
C VAL A 5 -55.30 -5.30 -11.12
N THR A 6 -55.27 -6.22 -10.16
CA THR A 6 -54.84 -5.94 -8.79
C THR A 6 -53.36 -5.56 -8.81
N GLY A 7 -53.05 -4.30 -8.45
CA GLY A 7 -51.71 -3.80 -8.39
C GLY A 7 -50.87 -4.62 -7.41
N VAL A 8 -49.82 -5.26 -7.93
CA VAL A 8 -48.73 -5.75 -7.13
C VAL A 8 -47.95 -4.51 -6.70
N GLN A 9 -48.18 -4.08 -5.47
CA GLN A 9 -47.35 -3.11 -4.80
C GLN A 9 -46.01 -3.79 -4.52
N THR A 10 -45.06 -3.73 -5.46
CA THR A 10 -43.68 -4.01 -5.17
C THR A 10 -43.16 -2.85 -4.32
N CYS A 11 -43.19 -2.98 -3.02
CA CYS A 11 -42.34 -2.23 -2.11
C CYS A 11 -40.88 -2.71 -2.35
N ALA A 12 -40.31 -2.41 -3.50
CA ALA A 12 -38.87 -2.38 -3.64
C ALA A 12 -38.42 -1.10 -2.91
N LEU A 13 -37.88 -1.26 -1.71
CA LEU A 13 -37.00 -0.23 -1.17
C LEU A 13 -36.00 0.11 -2.28
N PRO A 14 -35.69 1.38 -2.53
CA PRO A 14 -34.65 1.70 -3.48
C PRO A 14 -33.41 0.95 -3.02
N ILE A 15 -32.91 0.03 -3.85
CA ILE A 15 -31.62 -0.64 -3.63
C ILE A 15 -30.60 0.47 -3.79
N SER A 16 -30.19 1.05 -2.66
CA SER A 16 -29.09 2.02 -2.67
C SER A 16 -27.80 1.30 -3.09
N ALA A 17 -27.00 1.94 -3.92
CA ALA A 17 -25.69 1.40 -4.28
C ALA A 17 -24.88 1.13 -3.00
N PRO A 18 -24.11 0.03 -2.93
CA PRO A 18 -23.21 -0.21 -1.82
C PRO A 18 -22.24 0.96 -1.66
N THR A 19 -22.03 1.43 -0.43
CA THR A 19 -21.24 2.63 -0.16
C THR A 19 -19.94 2.29 0.59
N LEU A 20 -18.80 2.65 0.00
CA LEU A 20 -17.48 2.49 0.56
C LEU A 20 -17.01 3.76 1.26
N GLY A 21 -16.71 3.68 2.55
CA GLY A 21 -16.00 4.71 3.29
C GLY A 21 -14.48 4.50 3.21
N ILE A 22 -13.71 5.57 3.03
CA ILE A 22 -12.24 5.47 3.03
C ILE A 22 -11.67 6.50 4.01
N LEU A 23 -10.83 6.05 4.95
CA LEU A 23 -10.06 6.92 5.84
C LEU A 23 -8.80 7.37 5.11
N GLY A 24 -8.74 8.68 4.81
CA GLY A 24 -7.75 9.29 3.94
C GLY A 24 -8.27 9.50 2.52
N GLY A 25 -7.85 10.60 1.89
CA GLY A 25 -8.30 11.04 0.56
C GLY A 25 -7.15 11.22 -0.44
N GLY A 26 -6.04 10.51 -0.28
CA GLY A 26 -4.85 10.62 -1.14
C GLY A 26 -4.94 9.78 -2.41
N GLN A 27 -3.76 9.46 -2.98
CA GLN A 27 -3.70 8.74 -4.26
C GLN A 27 -4.20 7.29 -4.17
N LEU A 28 -4.01 6.61 -3.04
CA LEU A 28 -4.49 5.24 -2.88
C LEU A 28 -6.01 5.22 -2.79
N ALA A 29 -6.60 6.13 -2.02
CA ALA A 29 -8.04 6.34 -1.99
C ALA A 29 -8.61 6.68 -3.36
N LYS A 30 -7.93 7.54 -4.15
CA LYS A 30 -8.34 7.91 -5.51
C LYS A 30 -8.45 6.68 -6.43
N MET A 31 -7.45 5.80 -6.42
CA MET A 31 -7.45 4.60 -7.26
C MET A 31 -8.44 3.54 -6.73
N THR A 32 -8.57 3.40 -5.41
CA THR A 32 -9.59 2.52 -4.79
C THR A 32 -11.01 3.01 -5.12
N ALA A 33 -11.26 4.32 -5.03
CA ALA A 33 -12.54 4.91 -5.38
C ALA A 33 -12.90 4.72 -6.85
N ALA A 34 -11.92 4.80 -7.75
CA ALA A 34 -12.13 4.52 -9.18
C ALA A 34 -12.58 3.07 -9.39
N ALA A 35 -11.92 2.10 -8.76
CA ALA A 35 -12.28 0.69 -8.83
C ALA A 35 -13.67 0.42 -8.20
N ALA A 36 -13.97 1.03 -7.05
CA ALA A 36 -15.28 0.89 -6.40
C ALA A 36 -16.42 1.42 -7.29
N ARG A 37 -16.25 2.59 -7.89
CA ARG A 37 -17.23 3.18 -8.80
C ARG A 37 -17.43 2.34 -10.07
N GLN A 38 -16.37 1.72 -10.58
CA GLN A 38 -16.48 0.80 -11.71
C GLN A 38 -17.35 -0.43 -11.37
N LEU A 39 -17.39 -0.83 -10.10
CA LEU A 39 -18.25 -1.89 -9.58
C LEU A 39 -19.64 -1.40 -9.14
N GLY A 40 -19.99 -0.14 -9.40
CA GLY A 40 -21.29 0.44 -9.06
C GLY A 40 -21.42 0.87 -7.61
N CYS A 41 -20.33 0.99 -6.85
CA CYS A 41 -20.36 1.47 -5.47
C CYS A 41 -20.28 3.00 -5.43
N ASP A 42 -21.00 3.59 -4.47
CA ASP A 42 -20.75 4.95 -4.03
C ASP A 42 -19.52 4.99 -3.10
N VAL A 43 -18.83 6.13 -3.09
CA VAL A 43 -17.62 6.31 -2.28
C VAL A 43 -17.67 7.63 -1.54
N LEU A 44 -17.42 7.57 -0.23
CA LEU A 44 -17.24 8.74 0.64
C LEU A 44 -15.90 8.62 1.35
N VAL A 45 -15.05 9.65 1.26
CA VAL A 45 -13.78 9.68 1.98
C VAL A 45 -13.85 10.62 3.17
N LEU A 46 -13.09 10.32 4.23
CA LEU A 46 -12.86 11.25 5.34
C LEU A 46 -11.44 11.77 5.25
N GLU A 47 -11.29 13.08 5.01
CA GLU A 47 -9.98 13.73 4.88
C GLU A 47 -10.02 15.14 5.44
N GLN A 48 -8.87 15.67 5.80
CA GLN A 48 -8.75 17.06 6.23
C GLN A 48 -9.20 18.04 5.14
N PRO A 49 -9.78 19.20 5.49
CA PRO A 49 -10.30 20.17 4.54
C PRO A 49 -9.29 20.51 3.42
N GLY A 50 -9.77 20.49 2.18
CA GLY A 50 -8.98 20.84 1.00
C GLY A 50 -7.83 19.88 0.64
N ARG A 51 -7.73 18.70 1.26
CA ARG A 51 -6.65 17.72 1.00
C ARG A 51 -7.07 16.52 0.17
N SER A 52 -8.37 16.27 0.05
CA SER A 52 -8.86 15.10 -0.67
C SER A 52 -8.61 15.20 -2.18
N LEU A 53 -8.17 14.08 -2.77
CA LEU A 53 -8.11 13.86 -4.22
C LEU A 53 -9.36 13.11 -4.72
N VAL A 54 -10.33 12.85 -3.84
CA VAL A 54 -11.57 12.12 -4.08
C VAL A 54 -12.75 12.99 -3.71
N ALA A 55 -13.80 12.97 -4.53
CA ALA A 55 -15.08 13.63 -4.24
C ALA A 55 -16.22 12.58 -4.31
N PRO A 56 -17.26 12.64 -3.45
CA PRO A 56 -17.38 13.57 -2.32
C PRO A 56 -16.44 13.24 -1.17
N ALA A 57 -16.14 14.23 -0.33
CA ALA A 57 -15.34 14.07 0.87
C ALA A 57 -16.08 14.63 2.09
N LEU A 58 -16.06 13.88 3.19
CA LEU A 58 -16.38 14.38 4.52
C LEU A 58 -15.13 15.06 5.07
N GLU A 59 -15.19 16.36 5.30
CA GLU A 59 -14.06 17.13 5.80
C GLU A 59 -13.95 17.03 7.33
N GLY A 60 -12.87 16.43 7.82
CA GLY A 60 -12.63 16.21 9.25
C GLY A 60 -11.31 15.49 9.51
N ASP A 61 -10.99 15.31 10.79
CA ASP A 61 -9.79 14.59 11.22
C ASP A 61 -10.08 13.08 11.33
N TRP A 62 -9.46 12.29 10.45
CA TRP A 62 -9.57 10.83 10.46
C TRP A 62 -8.87 10.15 11.66
N ASN A 63 -8.20 10.92 12.54
CA ASN A 63 -7.71 10.47 13.83
C ASN A 63 -8.66 10.80 15.01
N ASP A 64 -9.76 11.50 14.75
CA ASP A 64 -10.79 11.76 15.74
C ASP A 64 -11.91 10.71 15.67
N PRO A 65 -12.16 9.95 16.76
CA PRO A 65 -13.22 8.93 16.80
C PRO A 65 -14.63 9.45 16.48
N ALA A 66 -14.90 10.74 16.71
CA ALA A 66 -16.19 11.32 16.37
C ALA A 66 -16.41 11.41 14.86
N TRP A 67 -15.36 11.77 14.11
CA TRP A 67 -15.41 11.86 12.66
C TRP A 67 -15.44 10.47 11.99
N THR A 68 -14.67 9.51 12.51
CA THR A 68 -14.70 8.13 11.96
C THR A 68 -16.06 7.45 12.23
N ARG A 69 -16.67 7.69 13.40
CA ARG A 69 -18.04 7.23 13.68
C ARG A 69 -19.06 7.90 12.76
N LYS A 70 -18.90 9.20 12.48
CA LYS A 70 -19.78 9.92 11.55
C LYS A 70 -19.68 9.32 10.14
N LEU A 71 -18.47 9.05 9.64
CA LEU A 71 -18.29 8.37 8.35
C LEU A 71 -18.96 7.00 8.37
N ALA A 72 -18.70 6.18 9.41
CA ALA A 72 -19.27 4.83 9.53
C ALA A 72 -20.80 4.80 9.53
N GLY A 73 -21.45 5.86 10.02
CA GLY A 73 -22.92 6.00 9.97
C GLY A 73 -23.48 6.36 8.58
N LEU A 74 -22.64 6.65 7.60
CA LEU A 74 -23.02 7.08 6.25
C LEU A 74 -22.67 6.04 5.17
N VAL A 75 -21.97 4.95 5.52
CA VAL A 75 -21.44 3.96 4.58
C VAL A 75 -21.65 2.53 5.07
N ASP A 76 -21.61 1.55 4.17
CA ASP A 76 -21.80 0.14 4.51
C ASP A 76 -20.54 -0.51 5.08
N VAL A 77 -19.37 -0.08 4.60
CA VAL A 77 -18.05 -0.60 5.02
C VAL A 77 -17.00 0.50 4.95
N VAL A 78 -16.08 0.48 5.90
CA VAL A 78 -14.95 1.43 5.92
C VAL A 78 -13.65 0.67 5.64
N THR A 79 -12.80 1.28 4.84
CA THR A 79 -11.40 0.88 4.67
C THR A 79 -10.48 2.09 4.85
N LEU A 80 -9.17 1.88 4.69
CA LEU A 80 -8.17 2.93 4.89
C LEU A 80 -7.16 2.98 3.74
N GLU A 81 -6.64 4.17 3.47
CA GLU A 81 -5.51 4.33 2.55
C GLU A 81 -4.15 4.43 3.27
N SER A 82 -4.18 4.58 4.58
CA SER A 82 -2.98 4.80 5.37
C SER A 82 -3.04 4.05 6.69
N GLU A 83 -1.94 3.41 7.06
CA GLU A 83 -1.75 2.72 8.33
C GLU A 83 -1.55 3.67 9.53
N PHE A 84 -1.54 4.97 9.32
CA PHE A 84 -1.24 5.96 10.39
C PHE A 84 -2.48 6.43 11.15
N VAL A 85 -3.66 5.90 10.86
CA VAL A 85 -4.88 6.15 11.65
C VAL A 85 -4.70 5.57 13.05
N ASN A 86 -4.98 6.35 14.08
CA ASN A 86 -4.84 5.88 15.45
C ASN A 86 -5.90 4.82 15.82
N LEU A 87 -5.57 3.94 16.77
CA LEU A 87 -6.46 2.84 17.16
C LEU A 87 -7.82 3.32 17.70
N PRO A 88 -7.93 4.35 18.57
CA PRO A 88 -9.22 4.83 19.03
C PRO A 88 -10.17 5.26 17.90
N ALA A 89 -9.62 5.88 16.83
CA ALA A 89 -10.42 6.24 15.67
C ALA A 89 -10.89 5.02 14.88
N LEU A 90 -10.07 3.97 14.77
CA LEU A 90 -10.44 2.71 14.13
C LEU A 90 -11.46 1.92 14.95
N GLU A 91 -11.33 1.89 16.28
CA GLU A 91 -12.26 1.22 17.20
C GLU A 91 -13.65 1.84 17.17
N ALA A 92 -13.79 3.09 16.72
CA ALA A 92 -15.07 3.76 16.56
C ALA A 92 -15.85 3.33 15.30
N VAL A 93 -15.26 2.48 14.43
CA VAL A 93 -15.83 2.02 13.17
C VAL A 93 -16.29 0.57 13.29
N PRO A 94 -17.62 0.29 13.24
CA PRO A 94 -18.14 -1.07 13.45
C PRO A 94 -17.77 -2.07 12.36
N VAL A 95 -17.74 -1.61 11.10
CA VAL A 95 -17.43 -2.44 9.91
C VAL A 95 -16.21 -1.89 9.21
N LEU A 96 -15.05 -2.32 9.68
CA LEU A 96 -13.73 -1.85 9.21
C LEU A 96 -12.91 -3.03 8.66
N PHE A 97 -12.30 -2.84 7.48
CA PHE A 97 -11.31 -3.77 6.93
C PHE A 97 -10.12 -3.01 6.30
N PRO A 98 -8.87 -3.44 6.65
CA PRO A 98 -8.52 -4.47 7.64
C PRO A 98 -9.04 -4.12 9.04
N GLY A 99 -9.36 -5.15 9.84
CA GLY A 99 -9.93 -4.99 11.17
C GLY A 99 -8.95 -4.39 12.18
N VAL A 100 -9.48 -3.88 13.31
CA VAL A 100 -8.66 -3.24 14.36
C VAL A 100 -7.56 -4.16 14.90
N ALA A 101 -7.84 -5.46 15.04
CA ALA A 101 -6.83 -6.43 15.51
C ALA A 101 -5.65 -6.52 14.54
N THR A 102 -5.92 -6.64 13.23
CA THR A 102 -4.91 -6.61 12.17
C THR A 102 -4.11 -5.32 12.21
N MET A 103 -4.80 -4.16 12.32
CA MET A 103 -4.15 -2.86 12.35
C MET A 103 -3.23 -2.71 13.57
N ARG A 104 -3.64 -3.20 14.73
CA ARG A 104 -2.83 -3.18 15.96
C ARG A 104 -1.50 -3.92 15.79
N LEU A 105 -1.54 -5.09 15.12
CA LEU A 105 -0.34 -5.88 14.82
C LEU A 105 0.56 -5.18 13.80
N VAL A 106 -0.01 -4.66 12.72
CA VAL A 106 0.77 -4.16 11.58
C VAL A 106 1.34 -2.76 11.82
N GLN A 107 0.65 -1.91 12.58
CA GLN A 107 1.13 -0.57 12.91
C GLN A 107 2.39 -0.55 13.77
N ASP A 108 2.62 -1.60 14.57
CA ASP A 108 3.82 -1.76 15.38
C ASP A 108 4.76 -2.76 14.70
N LYS A 109 5.85 -2.26 14.10
CA LYS A 109 6.78 -3.08 13.33
C LYS A 109 7.45 -4.18 14.14
N LEU A 110 7.64 -3.98 15.45
CA LEU A 110 8.14 -5.04 16.32
C LEU A 110 7.10 -6.14 16.53
N LEU A 111 5.84 -5.79 16.80
CA LEU A 111 4.76 -6.78 16.90
C LEU A 111 4.56 -7.51 15.59
N GLN A 112 4.64 -6.82 14.45
CA GLN A 112 4.60 -7.43 13.13
C GLN A 112 5.69 -8.52 12.98
N LYS A 113 6.95 -8.19 13.34
CA LYS A 113 8.06 -9.15 13.30
C LYS A 113 7.85 -10.32 14.26
N GLN A 114 7.38 -10.06 15.47
CA GLN A 114 7.08 -11.12 16.47
C GLN A 114 5.98 -12.05 15.94
N THR A 115 4.91 -11.51 15.35
CA THR A 115 3.83 -12.29 14.76
C THR A 115 4.35 -13.18 13.62
N PHE A 116 5.17 -12.65 12.74
CA PHE A 116 5.73 -13.40 11.61
C PHE A 116 6.72 -14.48 12.07
N ALA A 117 7.59 -14.16 13.00
CA ALA A 117 8.51 -15.16 13.60
C ALA A 117 7.74 -16.27 14.31
N GLY A 118 6.69 -15.93 15.07
CA GLY A 118 5.81 -16.89 15.73
C GLY A 118 5.06 -17.80 14.74
N ALA A 119 4.77 -17.33 13.54
CA ALA A 119 4.20 -18.09 12.44
C ALA A 119 5.27 -18.87 11.63
N GLY A 120 6.55 -18.84 12.04
CA GLY A 120 7.65 -19.51 11.37
C GLY A 120 7.98 -18.92 9.99
N LEU A 121 7.71 -17.62 9.77
CA LEU A 121 8.11 -16.93 8.56
C LEU A 121 9.56 -16.46 8.65
N PRO A 122 10.29 -16.41 7.53
CA PRO A 122 11.66 -15.94 7.51
C PRO A 122 11.69 -14.43 7.74
N VAL A 123 12.18 -14.00 8.89
CA VAL A 123 12.40 -12.59 9.23
C VAL A 123 13.86 -12.39 9.63
N PRO A 124 14.46 -11.20 9.39
CA PRO A 124 15.75 -10.87 9.96
C PRO A 124 15.72 -11.06 11.49
N ARG A 125 16.84 -11.41 12.11
CA ARG A 125 16.96 -11.40 13.57
C ARG A 125 16.60 -10.00 14.07
N PHE A 126 15.82 -9.91 15.15
CA PHE A 126 15.35 -8.63 15.69
C PHE A 126 15.29 -8.68 17.22
N ALA A 127 15.29 -7.50 17.83
CA ALA A 127 15.08 -7.35 19.26
C ALA A 127 14.46 -6.02 19.60
N ASP A 128 13.67 -5.96 20.69
CA ASP A 128 13.28 -4.71 21.31
C ASP A 128 14.52 -4.01 21.90
N THR A 129 14.72 -2.77 21.58
CA THR A 129 15.90 -2.00 22.00
C THR A 129 15.51 -0.68 22.60
N PRO A 130 14.94 -0.71 23.84
CA PRO A 130 14.45 0.49 24.52
C PRO A 130 15.55 1.45 24.96
N THR A 131 16.82 1.02 24.93
CA THR A 131 17.98 1.84 25.33
C THR A 131 19.15 1.65 24.36
N PRO A 132 20.08 2.61 24.28
CA PRO A 132 21.32 2.44 23.51
C PRO A 132 22.14 1.21 23.93
N ASP A 133 22.12 0.82 25.21
CA ASP A 133 22.84 -0.38 25.68
C ASP A 133 22.19 -1.65 25.15
N ALA A 134 20.87 -1.71 25.03
CA ALA A 134 20.19 -2.82 24.37
C ALA A 134 20.58 -2.96 22.88
N VAL A 135 20.79 -1.84 22.16
CA VAL A 135 21.32 -1.87 20.79
C VAL A 135 22.74 -2.40 20.75
N ARG A 136 23.62 -1.98 21.71
CA ARG A 136 24.97 -2.52 21.80
C ARG A 136 24.97 -4.04 22.07
N ALA A 137 24.10 -4.50 22.94
CA ALA A 137 23.94 -5.93 23.23
C ALA A 137 23.40 -6.73 22.02
N PHE A 138 22.56 -6.13 21.19
CA PHE A 138 22.10 -6.73 19.92
C PHE A 138 23.26 -6.93 18.95
N GLY A 139 24.19 -6.00 18.85
CA GLY A 139 25.36 -6.05 18.01
C GLY A 139 25.25 -5.27 16.69
N PHE A 140 26.40 -5.18 16.00
CA PHE A 140 26.54 -4.43 14.75
C PHE A 140 27.13 -5.32 13.64
N PRO A 141 26.80 -5.05 12.35
CA PRO A 141 25.90 -4.01 11.86
C PRO A 141 24.42 -4.35 12.15
N CYS A 142 23.61 -3.32 12.40
CA CYS A 142 22.16 -3.45 12.55
C CYS A 142 21.40 -2.29 11.91
N VAL A 143 20.09 -2.45 11.72
CA VAL A 143 19.19 -1.38 11.33
C VAL A 143 18.30 -1.06 12.53
N LEU A 144 18.45 0.15 13.04
CA LEU A 144 17.59 0.67 14.12
C LEU A 144 16.35 1.29 13.49
N LYS A 145 15.16 0.90 13.96
CA LYS A 145 13.88 1.29 13.37
C LYS A 145 12.91 1.82 14.43
N LYS A 146 12.13 2.87 14.09
CA LYS A 146 10.96 3.26 14.87
C LYS A 146 9.92 2.15 14.79
N ARG A 147 9.33 1.79 15.94
CA ARG A 147 8.28 0.77 15.97
C ARG A 147 7.02 1.24 15.25
N ARG A 148 6.71 2.55 15.29
CA ARG A 148 5.52 3.16 14.68
C ARG A 148 5.88 4.38 13.84
N ASN A 149 5.04 4.71 12.88
CA ASN A 149 5.11 5.94 12.06
C ASN A 149 6.40 6.08 11.22
N GLY A 150 7.09 4.98 10.90
CA GLY A 150 8.21 4.96 9.96
C GLY A 150 7.74 4.64 8.54
N TYR A 151 8.15 5.45 7.54
CA TYR A 151 7.85 5.26 6.12
C TYR A 151 8.94 5.86 5.23
N ASP A 152 9.11 5.36 4.02
CA ASP A 152 10.05 5.87 3.00
C ASP A 152 11.43 6.22 3.59
N GLY A 153 12.00 5.34 4.44
CA GLY A 153 13.31 5.52 5.08
C GLY A 153 13.38 6.53 6.23
N LYS A 154 12.31 7.27 6.54
CA LYS A 154 12.30 8.28 7.62
C LYS A 154 12.22 7.71 9.04
N GLY A 155 12.01 6.43 9.18
CA GLY A 155 11.90 5.74 10.48
C GLY A 155 13.00 4.74 10.73
N ASN A 156 14.12 4.77 9.98
CA ASN A 156 15.23 3.84 10.16
C ASN A 156 16.60 4.51 10.07
N ALA A 157 17.61 3.84 10.63
CA ALA A 157 19.01 4.20 10.53
C ALA A 157 19.87 2.93 10.56
N THR A 158 20.74 2.78 9.58
CA THR A 158 21.80 1.75 9.62
C THR A 158 22.87 2.18 10.61
N VAL A 159 23.28 1.25 11.48
CA VAL A 159 24.30 1.44 12.49
C VAL A 159 25.37 0.37 12.28
N ARG A 160 26.53 0.75 11.76
CA ARG A 160 27.61 -0.20 11.42
C ARG A 160 28.54 -0.48 12.59
N SER A 161 28.60 0.44 13.53
CA SER A 161 29.49 0.34 14.71
C SER A 161 28.91 1.06 15.91
N ALA A 162 29.43 0.76 17.09
CA ALA A 162 29.05 1.45 18.33
C ALA A 162 29.26 2.98 18.27
N ALA A 163 30.20 3.45 17.46
CA ALA A 163 30.48 4.89 17.29
C ALA A 163 29.35 5.63 16.56
N GLU A 164 28.62 4.96 15.66
CA GLU A 164 27.51 5.56 14.91
C GLU A 164 26.19 5.60 15.70
N LEU A 165 26.09 4.80 16.78
CA LEU A 165 24.86 4.65 17.54
C LEU A 165 24.30 5.96 18.12
N PRO A 166 25.11 6.88 18.73
CA PRO A 166 24.55 8.12 19.28
C PRO A 166 23.86 8.98 18.21
N ALA A 167 24.46 9.09 17.02
CA ALA A 167 23.90 9.85 15.90
C ALA A 167 22.61 9.20 15.36
N ALA A 168 22.59 7.87 15.24
CA ALA A 168 21.39 7.13 14.80
C ALA A 168 20.24 7.25 15.81
N TRP A 169 20.56 7.13 17.12
CA TRP A 169 19.59 7.29 18.21
C TRP A 169 18.96 8.68 18.21
N ALA A 170 19.79 9.72 18.09
CA ALA A 170 19.33 11.11 18.00
C ALA A 170 18.48 11.36 16.74
N LYS A 171 18.92 10.85 15.57
CA LYS A 171 18.17 10.94 14.30
C LYS A 171 16.77 10.35 14.43
N LEU A 172 16.63 9.23 15.14
CA LEU A 172 15.36 8.55 15.34
C LEU A 172 14.59 9.03 16.55
N GLU A 173 15.12 10.01 17.28
CA GLU A 173 14.55 10.55 18.54
C GLU A 173 14.24 9.41 19.53
N GLY A 174 15.23 8.53 19.75
CA GLY A 174 15.06 7.32 20.55
C GLY A 174 14.61 7.55 21.99
N ASP A 175 14.85 8.75 22.55
CA ASP A 175 14.35 9.15 23.87
C ASP A 175 12.83 9.45 23.90
N ARG A 176 12.22 9.62 22.72
CA ARG A 176 10.79 9.95 22.56
C ARG A 176 9.99 8.85 21.87
N HIS A 177 10.65 8.01 21.09
CA HIS A 177 10.02 6.97 20.29
C HIS A 177 10.57 5.60 20.67
N ALA A 178 9.70 4.63 20.81
CA ALA A 178 10.10 3.23 20.96
C ALA A 178 10.81 2.74 19.69
N LEU A 179 12.02 2.21 19.87
CA LEU A 179 12.85 1.67 18.80
C LEU A 179 13.04 0.17 18.97
N TYR A 180 13.37 -0.49 17.87
CA TYR A 180 13.82 -1.88 17.85
C TYR A 180 14.94 -2.03 16.83
N ALA A 181 15.78 -3.05 17.00
CA ALA A 181 16.86 -3.36 16.08
C ALA A 181 16.53 -4.57 15.22
N GLU A 182 16.94 -4.52 13.96
CA GLU A 182 16.99 -5.65 13.05
C GLU A 182 18.41 -5.87 12.57
N GLU A 183 18.74 -7.13 12.29
CA GLU A 183 19.96 -7.50 11.60
C GLU A 183 20.07 -6.78 10.25
N PHE A 184 21.27 -6.32 9.93
CA PHE A 184 21.55 -5.75 8.62
C PHE A 184 21.58 -6.87 7.59
N CYS A 185 20.62 -6.86 6.66
CA CYS A 185 20.54 -7.82 5.57
C CYS A 185 21.38 -7.36 4.38
N ASP A 186 22.37 -8.16 3.96
CA ASP A 186 23.08 -7.97 2.70
C ASP A 186 22.30 -8.67 1.59
N PHE A 187 21.39 -7.94 0.95
CA PHE A 187 20.53 -8.46 -0.12
C PHE A 187 21.02 -8.04 -1.52
N THR A 188 20.67 -8.85 -2.50
CA THR A 188 20.93 -8.60 -3.91
C THR A 188 19.77 -7.96 -4.62
N MET A 189 18.55 -8.18 -4.10
CA MET A 189 17.31 -7.73 -4.71
C MET A 189 16.24 -7.48 -3.66
N GLU A 190 15.41 -6.48 -3.88
CA GLU A 190 14.17 -6.30 -3.16
C GLU A 190 13.00 -6.83 -3.99
N LEU A 191 12.19 -7.70 -3.38
CA LEU A 191 11.00 -8.27 -3.98
C LEU A 191 9.76 -7.74 -3.28
N ALA A 192 8.66 -7.69 -4.02
CA ALA A 192 7.36 -7.39 -3.43
C ALA A 192 6.28 -8.25 -4.05
N ILE A 193 5.19 -8.41 -3.31
CA ILE A 193 3.98 -9.09 -3.76
C ILE A 193 2.76 -8.39 -3.20
N ILE A 194 1.70 -8.32 -4.01
CA ILE A 194 0.37 -7.99 -3.51
C ILE A 194 -0.37 -9.29 -3.23
N ILE A 195 -0.99 -9.36 -2.08
CA ILE A 195 -1.86 -10.46 -1.69
C ILE A 195 -3.21 -9.89 -1.24
N THR A 196 -4.30 -10.50 -1.67
CA THR A 196 -5.65 -10.11 -1.22
C THR A 196 -6.34 -11.30 -0.59
N ARG A 197 -6.90 -11.11 0.60
CA ARG A 197 -7.70 -12.11 1.31
C ARG A 197 -9.11 -11.60 1.55
N GLY A 198 -10.10 -12.39 1.14
CA GLY A 198 -11.52 -12.12 1.35
C GLY A 198 -11.96 -12.40 2.79
N ARG A 199 -13.19 -11.97 3.12
CA ARG A 199 -13.83 -12.25 4.43
C ARG A 199 -14.08 -13.74 4.66
N ASP A 200 -14.24 -14.50 3.58
CA ASP A 200 -14.41 -15.96 3.56
C ASP A 200 -13.10 -16.75 3.68
N GLY A 201 -11.97 -16.04 3.75
CA GLY A 201 -10.64 -16.62 3.78
C GLY A 201 -10.05 -16.96 2.41
N ALA A 202 -10.79 -16.79 1.31
CA ALA A 202 -10.25 -16.94 -0.04
C ALA A 202 -9.06 -15.99 -0.28
N VAL A 203 -8.02 -16.47 -0.94
CA VAL A 203 -6.79 -15.71 -1.19
C VAL A 203 -6.46 -15.68 -2.67
N VAL A 204 -6.09 -14.50 -3.18
CA VAL A 204 -5.46 -14.34 -4.49
C VAL A 204 -4.08 -13.70 -4.32
N ARG A 205 -3.11 -14.22 -5.08
CA ARG A 205 -1.70 -13.84 -5.05
C ARG A 205 -1.33 -13.23 -6.39
N TYR A 206 -0.93 -11.98 -6.40
CA TYR A 206 -0.44 -11.31 -7.60
C TYR A 206 0.97 -11.80 -7.97
N PRO A 207 1.40 -11.59 -9.21
CA PRO A 207 2.79 -11.88 -9.58
C PRO A 207 3.77 -11.18 -8.64
N VAL A 208 4.82 -11.91 -8.26
CA VAL A 208 5.96 -11.34 -7.54
C VAL A 208 6.64 -10.31 -8.46
N VAL A 209 7.13 -9.24 -7.89
CA VAL A 209 7.81 -8.17 -8.62
C VAL A 209 9.18 -7.89 -8.02
N GLU A 210 10.14 -7.51 -8.88
CA GLU A 210 11.37 -6.85 -8.48
C GLU A 210 11.09 -5.37 -8.26
N THR A 211 11.58 -4.80 -7.14
CA THR A 211 11.52 -3.36 -6.88
C THR A 211 12.92 -2.74 -6.93
N VAL A 212 13.03 -1.60 -7.60
CA VAL A 212 14.27 -0.82 -7.63
C VAL A 212 14.06 0.43 -6.79
N ASN A 213 14.66 0.42 -5.60
CA ASN A 213 14.61 1.53 -4.66
C ASN A 213 15.90 2.37 -4.76
N ARG A 214 15.76 3.69 -4.58
CA ARG A 214 16.86 4.64 -4.42
C ARG A 214 16.52 5.57 -3.28
N ASP A 215 17.45 5.77 -2.36
CA ASP A 215 17.22 6.58 -1.15
C ASP A 215 15.94 6.18 -0.40
N HIS A 216 15.68 4.86 -0.30
CA HIS A 216 14.48 4.25 0.30
C HIS A 216 13.14 4.59 -0.39
N ILE A 217 13.15 5.15 -1.59
CA ILE A 217 11.95 5.43 -2.38
C ILE A 217 11.90 4.45 -3.55
N CYS A 218 10.77 3.78 -3.73
CA CYS A 218 10.54 2.92 -4.88
C CYS A 218 10.48 3.77 -6.15
N HIS A 219 11.36 3.48 -7.11
CA HIS A 219 11.42 4.12 -8.42
C HIS A 219 10.80 3.27 -9.51
N ILE A 220 11.10 1.97 -9.53
CA ILE A 220 10.67 1.06 -10.60
C ILE A 220 10.16 -0.24 -9.99
N VAL A 221 9.11 -0.78 -10.58
CA VAL A 221 8.56 -2.11 -10.27
C VAL A 221 8.53 -2.90 -11.58
N LYS A 222 9.08 -4.12 -11.57
CA LYS A 222 9.18 -5.00 -12.73
C LYS A 222 8.40 -6.29 -12.47
N ALA A 223 7.45 -6.62 -13.32
CA ALA A 223 6.59 -7.81 -13.23
C ALA A 223 6.69 -8.66 -14.50
N PRO A 224 6.66 -9.99 -14.40
CA PRO A 224 6.77 -10.78 -13.18
C PRO A 224 8.24 -11.07 -12.79
N HIS A 225 8.45 -11.44 -11.53
CA HIS A 225 9.65 -12.13 -11.06
C HIS A 225 9.25 -13.56 -10.65
N ASP A 226 10.01 -14.55 -11.08
CA ASP A 226 9.67 -15.96 -10.83
C ASP A 226 10.32 -16.48 -9.55
N ASP A 227 9.61 -16.37 -8.42
CA ASP A 227 9.95 -17.01 -7.17
C ASP A 227 8.68 -17.42 -6.40
N PRO A 228 8.22 -18.67 -6.54
CA PRO A 228 6.99 -19.14 -5.92
C PRO A 228 7.02 -19.12 -4.38
N ARG A 229 8.20 -19.17 -3.75
CA ARG A 229 8.36 -19.12 -2.28
C ARG A 229 7.80 -17.82 -1.68
N VAL A 230 7.92 -16.69 -2.43
CA VAL A 230 7.40 -15.38 -2.00
C VAL A 230 5.88 -15.42 -1.83
N ALA A 231 5.19 -16.12 -2.74
CA ALA A 231 3.73 -16.24 -2.69
C ALA A 231 3.25 -17.04 -1.46
N ASP A 232 3.96 -18.11 -1.10
CA ASP A 232 3.65 -18.92 0.10
C ASP A 232 3.93 -18.14 1.39
N ILE A 233 5.06 -17.43 1.45
CA ILE A 233 5.39 -16.55 2.58
C ILE A 233 4.30 -15.48 2.76
N ALA A 234 3.87 -14.83 1.66
CA ALA A 234 2.86 -13.78 1.71
C ALA A 234 1.50 -14.31 2.18
N GLN A 235 1.10 -15.51 1.73
CA GLN A 235 -0.15 -16.12 2.18
C GLN A 235 -0.12 -16.42 3.69
N ARG A 236 0.91 -17.06 4.17
CA ARG A 236 1.08 -17.32 5.60
C ARG A 236 1.14 -16.05 6.43
N ALA A 237 1.72 -14.96 5.88
CA ALA A 237 1.80 -13.67 6.56
C ALA A 237 0.42 -13.03 6.71
N VAL A 238 -0.40 -12.98 5.65
CA VAL A 238 -1.74 -12.38 5.72
C VAL A 238 -2.68 -13.19 6.60
N GLU A 239 -2.53 -14.52 6.61
CA GLU A 239 -3.26 -15.43 7.51
C GLU A 239 -2.85 -15.22 8.98
N ALA A 240 -1.56 -15.07 9.27
CA ALA A 240 -1.04 -14.83 10.63
C ALA A 240 -1.55 -13.55 11.29
N ILE A 241 -1.89 -12.53 10.47
CA ILE A 241 -2.46 -11.27 10.98
C ILE A 241 -3.99 -11.20 10.82
N ASP A 242 -4.64 -12.27 10.39
CA ASP A 242 -6.06 -12.33 10.04
C ASP A 242 -6.51 -11.15 9.16
N GLY A 243 -5.69 -10.86 8.14
CA GLY A 243 -5.90 -9.70 7.28
C GLY A 243 -7.05 -9.92 6.30
N VAL A 244 -7.92 -8.90 6.12
CA VAL A 244 -8.95 -8.84 5.06
C VAL A 244 -8.73 -7.59 4.22
N GLY A 245 -8.70 -7.76 2.90
CA GLY A 245 -8.35 -6.71 1.95
C GLY A 245 -7.07 -7.03 1.18
N SER A 246 -6.52 -6.06 0.47
CA SER A 246 -5.23 -6.17 -0.22
C SER A 246 -4.11 -5.66 0.66
N PHE A 247 -2.99 -6.39 0.63
CA PHE A 247 -1.78 -6.12 1.40
C PHE A 247 -0.58 -6.08 0.45
N GLY A 248 0.32 -5.13 0.65
CA GLY A 248 1.62 -5.13 0.00
C GLY A 248 2.68 -5.68 0.92
N MET A 249 3.38 -6.72 0.50
CA MET A 249 4.46 -7.33 1.26
C MET A 249 5.79 -7.12 0.55
N GLU A 250 6.80 -6.73 1.30
CA GLU A 250 8.17 -6.51 0.84
C GLU A 250 9.12 -7.53 1.47
N LEU A 251 10.03 -8.06 0.64
CA LEU A 251 11.01 -9.06 1.03
C LEU A 251 12.39 -8.69 0.49
N PHE A 252 13.42 -9.15 1.19
CA PHE A 252 14.80 -9.14 0.71
C PHE A 252 15.19 -10.53 0.19
N LEU A 253 15.86 -10.56 -0.95
CA LEU A 253 16.53 -11.75 -1.48
C LEU A 253 18.01 -11.63 -1.18
N GLY A 254 18.53 -12.45 -0.27
CA GLY A 254 19.94 -12.47 0.10
C GLY A 254 20.85 -13.04 -1.00
N ARG A 255 22.16 -12.86 -0.87
CA ARG A 255 23.16 -13.42 -1.79
C ARG A 255 23.19 -14.93 -1.78
N ASP A 256 22.80 -15.54 -0.69
CA ASP A 256 22.65 -17.00 -0.50
C ASP A 256 21.32 -17.56 -1.03
N GLY A 257 20.48 -16.69 -1.63
CA GLY A 257 19.15 -17.06 -2.09
C GLY A 257 18.10 -17.17 -0.98
N ALA A 258 18.41 -16.82 0.27
CA ALA A 258 17.44 -16.77 1.35
C ALA A 258 16.47 -15.60 1.16
N LEU A 259 15.20 -15.83 1.47
CA LEU A 259 14.18 -14.79 1.51
C LEU A 259 13.98 -14.32 2.95
N MET A 260 13.86 -13.01 3.16
CA MET A 260 13.55 -12.43 4.45
C MET A 260 12.44 -11.38 4.31
N VAL A 261 11.41 -11.49 5.13
CA VAL A 261 10.31 -10.52 5.16
C VAL A 261 10.80 -9.20 5.73
N ASN A 262 10.71 -8.13 4.93
CA ASN A 262 10.96 -6.77 5.39
C ASN A 262 9.73 -6.23 6.14
N GLU A 263 8.60 -6.07 5.45
CA GLU A 263 7.37 -5.57 6.07
C GLU A 263 6.13 -5.94 5.27
N ILE A 264 4.95 -5.80 5.89
CA ILE A 264 3.65 -5.83 5.23
C ILE A 264 2.91 -4.53 5.50
N ALA A 265 2.31 -3.96 4.44
CA ALA A 265 1.43 -2.81 4.53
C ALA A 265 -0.04 -3.27 4.48
N PRO A 266 -0.90 -2.84 5.42
CA PRO A 266 -2.29 -3.35 5.53
C PRO A 266 -3.25 -2.62 4.58
N ARG A 267 -2.85 -2.41 3.34
CA ARG A 267 -3.57 -1.64 2.33
C ARG A 267 -3.04 -1.94 0.93
N VAL A 268 -3.76 -1.46 -0.07
CA VAL A 268 -3.23 -1.37 -1.44
C VAL A 268 -1.87 -0.66 -1.44
N HIS A 269 -0.94 -1.13 -2.28
CA HIS A 269 0.45 -0.73 -2.18
C HIS A 269 1.00 -0.19 -3.51
N ASN A 270 2.02 0.68 -3.43
CA ASN A 270 2.66 1.27 -4.61
C ASN A 270 3.23 0.22 -5.56
N THR A 271 3.80 -0.86 -5.02
CA THR A 271 4.35 -1.95 -5.82
C THR A 271 3.32 -2.73 -6.63
N GLY A 272 2.03 -2.56 -6.31
CA GLY A 272 0.90 -3.16 -7.04
C GLY A 272 0.19 -2.21 -8.02
N HIS A 273 0.66 -0.98 -8.24
CA HIS A 273 -0.03 -0.06 -9.15
C HIS A 273 -0.05 -0.57 -10.60
N TYR A 274 0.97 -1.31 -11.03
CA TYR A 274 1.01 -1.96 -12.35
C TYR A 274 -0.19 -2.86 -12.62
N THR A 275 -0.85 -3.37 -11.57
CA THR A 275 -1.98 -4.29 -11.70
C THR A 275 -3.21 -3.65 -12.34
N ILE A 276 -3.30 -2.31 -12.38
CA ILE A 276 -4.42 -1.59 -13.01
C ILE A 276 -4.51 -1.98 -14.48
N GLU A 277 -3.42 -1.96 -15.20
CA GLU A 277 -3.36 -2.29 -16.62
C GLU A 277 -2.95 -3.74 -16.88
N ALA A 278 -2.03 -4.24 -16.07
CA ALA A 278 -1.37 -5.51 -16.35
C ALA A 278 -2.14 -6.74 -15.88
N CYS A 279 -3.11 -6.62 -14.97
CA CYS A 279 -3.84 -7.77 -14.44
C CYS A 279 -5.32 -7.77 -14.86
N ILE A 280 -5.94 -8.96 -14.85
CA ILE A 280 -7.39 -9.13 -15.14
C ILE A 280 -8.20 -8.35 -14.09
N CYS A 281 -7.87 -8.52 -12.81
CA CYS A 281 -8.44 -7.77 -11.71
C CYS A 281 -7.30 -7.03 -10.98
N SER A 282 -7.42 -5.73 -10.80
CA SER A 282 -6.39 -4.94 -10.12
C SER A 282 -6.40 -5.16 -8.59
N GLN A 283 -5.30 -4.81 -7.91
CA GLN A 283 -5.26 -4.83 -6.45
C GLN A 283 -6.36 -3.97 -5.82
N PHE A 284 -6.73 -2.87 -6.49
CA PHE A 284 -7.76 -1.94 -6.01
C PHE A 284 -9.14 -2.56 -6.10
N GLU A 285 -9.46 -3.21 -7.22
CA GLU A 285 -10.73 -3.91 -7.42
C GLU A 285 -10.84 -5.09 -6.45
N ASN A 286 -9.79 -5.91 -6.33
CA ASN A 286 -9.79 -7.03 -5.38
C ASN A 286 -9.86 -6.54 -3.93
N HIS A 287 -9.26 -5.39 -3.59
CA HIS A 287 -9.43 -4.79 -2.28
C HIS A 287 -10.90 -4.44 -2.00
N VAL A 288 -11.59 -3.78 -2.94
CA VAL A 288 -13.02 -3.47 -2.84
C VAL A 288 -13.85 -4.74 -2.68
N ARG A 289 -13.61 -5.76 -3.53
CA ARG A 289 -14.30 -7.04 -3.45
C ARG A 289 -14.10 -7.70 -2.08
N ALA A 290 -12.87 -7.72 -1.57
CA ALA A 290 -12.53 -8.29 -0.28
C ALA A 290 -13.27 -7.59 0.87
N VAL A 291 -13.26 -6.26 0.92
CA VAL A 291 -13.88 -5.49 2.01
C VAL A 291 -15.40 -5.52 1.98
N PHE A 292 -16.02 -5.76 0.83
CA PHE A 292 -17.46 -6.04 0.73
C PHE A 292 -17.83 -7.52 0.95
N GLY A 293 -16.85 -8.43 0.99
CA GLY A 293 -17.09 -9.87 1.08
C GLY A 293 -17.57 -10.47 -0.26
N TRP A 294 -17.21 -9.85 -1.38
CA TRP A 294 -17.50 -10.35 -2.73
C TRP A 294 -16.42 -11.33 -3.21
N PRO A 295 -16.75 -12.22 -4.17
CA PRO A 295 -15.77 -13.13 -4.75
C PRO A 295 -14.58 -12.38 -5.35
N LEU A 296 -13.36 -12.84 -5.07
CA LEU A 296 -12.15 -12.25 -5.59
C LEU A 296 -11.97 -12.52 -7.09
N GLY A 297 -11.44 -11.53 -7.82
CA GLY A 297 -11.14 -11.63 -9.24
C GLY A 297 -9.74 -12.20 -9.51
N SER A 298 -9.51 -12.67 -10.74
CA SER A 298 -8.23 -13.25 -11.14
C SER A 298 -7.10 -12.20 -11.11
N PRO A 299 -5.96 -12.47 -10.42
CA PRO A 299 -4.78 -11.62 -10.42
C PRO A 299 -3.86 -11.86 -11.64
N ALA A 300 -4.24 -12.74 -12.56
CA ALA A 300 -3.42 -13.12 -13.71
C ALA A 300 -3.09 -11.92 -14.60
N MET A 301 -1.87 -11.87 -15.10
CA MET A 301 -1.43 -10.84 -16.03
C MET A 301 -2.08 -10.98 -17.40
N ARG A 302 -2.35 -9.85 -18.04
CA ARG A 302 -2.88 -9.73 -19.42
C ARG A 302 -1.77 -9.66 -20.47
N ALA A 303 -0.53 -9.40 -20.04
CA ALA A 303 0.65 -9.29 -20.88
C ALA A 303 1.79 -10.11 -20.26
N PRO A 304 2.76 -10.56 -21.07
CA PRO A 304 3.92 -11.32 -20.56
C PRO A 304 4.75 -10.54 -19.55
N ALA A 305 4.83 -9.22 -19.69
CA ALA A 305 5.57 -8.35 -18.76
C ALA A 305 4.91 -6.98 -18.60
N ALA A 306 5.17 -6.37 -17.43
CA ALA A 306 4.80 -4.99 -17.12
C ALA A 306 5.89 -4.32 -16.31
N VAL A 307 6.11 -3.03 -16.54
CA VAL A 307 7.00 -2.21 -15.72
C VAL A 307 6.30 -0.92 -15.32
N MET A 308 6.32 -0.63 -14.03
CA MET A 308 5.80 0.62 -13.49
C MET A 308 6.97 1.51 -13.03
N VAL A 309 6.95 2.78 -13.42
CA VAL A 309 7.90 3.81 -12.99
C VAL A 309 7.17 4.90 -12.22
N ASN A 310 7.59 5.16 -10.99
CA ASN A 310 7.04 6.25 -10.20
C ASN A 310 7.48 7.61 -10.75
N LEU A 311 6.54 8.54 -10.86
CA LEU A 311 6.80 9.94 -11.20
C LEU A 311 6.97 10.72 -9.89
N LEU A 312 8.19 11.15 -9.63
CA LEU A 312 8.54 11.86 -8.40
C LEU A 312 8.64 13.36 -8.65
N GLY A 313 8.32 14.16 -7.64
CA GLY A 313 8.59 15.59 -7.65
C GLY A 313 10.10 15.85 -7.79
N ALA A 314 10.51 16.61 -8.81
CA ALA A 314 11.89 17.00 -9.04
C ALA A 314 12.34 18.15 -8.13
N ALA A 315 11.40 19.05 -7.84
CA ALA A 315 11.59 20.21 -6.98
C ALA A 315 10.26 20.59 -6.29
N ASP A 316 10.35 21.51 -5.35
CA ASP A 316 9.19 22.15 -4.73
C ASP A 316 8.59 23.14 -5.74
N GLY A 317 7.26 23.06 -5.94
CA GLY A 317 6.58 23.89 -6.93
C GLY A 317 5.17 23.44 -7.25
N PRO A 318 4.62 23.86 -8.40
CA PRO A 318 3.29 23.43 -8.85
C PRO A 318 3.21 21.93 -9.08
N GLY A 319 2.05 21.32 -8.77
CA GLY A 319 1.78 19.91 -8.98
C GLY A 319 1.33 19.52 -10.40
N MET A 320 1.31 20.47 -11.34
CA MET A 320 0.98 20.20 -12.73
C MET A 320 2.14 19.54 -13.46
N PRO A 321 1.89 18.46 -14.23
CA PRO A 321 2.92 17.80 -15.01
C PRO A 321 3.30 18.61 -16.24
N GLN A 322 4.59 18.74 -16.51
CA GLN A 322 5.10 19.18 -17.81
C GLN A 322 5.49 17.96 -18.64
N GLY A 323 5.43 18.07 -19.97
CA GLY A 323 5.82 17.00 -20.90
C GLY A 323 4.82 15.85 -21.05
N LEU A 324 3.64 15.93 -20.42
CA LEU A 324 2.61 14.89 -20.46
C LEU A 324 2.17 14.56 -21.90
N THR A 325 1.93 15.59 -22.74
CA THR A 325 1.50 15.40 -24.13
C THR A 325 2.50 14.59 -24.96
N GLU A 326 3.79 14.81 -24.74
CA GLU A 326 4.85 14.07 -25.44
C GLU A 326 4.94 12.62 -24.93
N ALA A 327 4.81 12.44 -23.63
CA ALA A 327 4.79 11.10 -23.05
C ALA A 327 3.60 10.25 -23.53
N LEU A 328 2.43 10.85 -23.73
CA LEU A 328 1.23 10.20 -24.26
C LEU A 328 1.36 9.71 -25.71
N LYS A 329 2.36 10.18 -26.48
CA LYS A 329 2.64 9.66 -27.83
C LYS A 329 3.36 8.31 -27.83
N ILE A 330 3.88 7.86 -26.69
CA ILE A 330 4.57 6.57 -26.58
C ILE A 330 3.53 5.46 -26.50
N PRO A 331 3.55 4.47 -27.42
CA PRO A 331 2.57 3.39 -27.41
C PRO A 331 2.76 2.46 -26.20
N ASN A 332 1.68 1.76 -25.82
CA ASN A 332 1.66 0.75 -24.75
C ASN A 332 2.06 1.27 -23.36
N VAL A 333 1.92 2.59 -23.12
CA VAL A 333 2.11 3.19 -21.81
C VAL A 333 0.80 3.77 -21.27
N HIS A 334 0.65 3.65 -19.96
CA HIS A 334 -0.48 4.20 -19.21
C HIS A 334 0.07 5.17 -18.16
N ILE A 335 -0.48 6.38 -18.11
CA ILE A 335 0.05 7.46 -17.27
C ILE A 335 -1.01 7.86 -16.25
N HIS A 336 -0.65 7.75 -14.98
CA HIS A 336 -1.49 8.16 -13.86
C HIS A 336 -0.90 9.39 -13.18
N VAL A 337 -1.56 10.52 -13.28
CA VAL A 337 -1.27 11.74 -12.52
C VAL A 337 -2.20 11.80 -11.32
N TYR A 338 -1.64 11.91 -10.11
CA TYR A 338 -2.45 11.86 -8.90
C TYR A 338 -3.29 13.13 -8.68
N GLY A 339 -2.86 14.28 -9.21
CA GLY A 339 -3.59 15.55 -9.09
C GLY A 339 -3.26 16.32 -7.80
N LYS A 340 -2.12 16.05 -7.18
CA LYS A 340 -1.66 16.82 -6.02
C LYS A 340 -1.35 18.27 -6.45
N SER A 341 -1.82 19.24 -5.69
CA SER A 341 -1.67 20.69 -6.01
C SER A 341 -0.21 21.17 -5.95
N ARG A 342 0.63 20.53 -5.12
CA ARG A 342 2.04 20.88 -4.97
C ARG A 342 2.95 19.67 -5.16
N SER A 343 4.02 19.88 -5.91
CA SER A 343 5.19 19.03 -5.95
C SER A 343 6.11 19.33 -4.77
N VAL A 344 6.71 18.28 -4.23
CA VAL A 344 7.82 18.34 -3.25
C VAL A 344 8.87 17.33 -3.74
N ARG A 345 10.14 17.65 -3.61
CA ARG A 345 11.22 16.74 -4.02
C ARG A 345 11.04 15.34 -3.41
N GLY A 346 11.04 14.30 -4.26
CA GLY A 346 10.87 12.91 -3.87
C GLY A 346 9.42 12.48 -3.60
N ARG A 347 8.45 13.42 -3.60
CA ARG A 347 7.02 13.08 -3.43
C ARG A 347 6.50 12.35 -4.65
N LYS A 348 5.81 11.21 -4.45
CA LYS A 348 5.13 10.48 -5.54
C LYS A 348 3.98 11.34 -6.09
N MET A 349 4.09 11.77 -7.35
CA MET A 349 3.14 12.65 -8.05
C MET A 349 2.28 11.91 -9.07
N GLY A 350 2.74 10.71 -9.49
CA GLY A 350 2.08 9.86 -10.45
C GLY A 350 2.87 8.58 -10.67
N HIS A 351 2.48 7.81 -11.66
CA HIS A 351 3.26 6.68 -12.18
C HIS A 351 2.97 6.46 -13.67
N VAL A 352 3.88 5.77 -14.32
CA VAL A 352 3.73 5.25 -15.68
C VAL A 352 3.79 3.75 -15.62
N THR A 353 2.84 3.04 -16.23
CA THR A 353 2.89 1.60 -16.44
C THR A 353 3.02 1.32 -17.94
N ALA A 354 3.96 0.48 -18.33
CA ALA A 354 4.07 -0.04 -19.68
C ALA A 354 3.91 -1.56 -19.68
N LEU A 355 3.24 -2.07 -20.71
CA LEU A 355 3.11 -3.49 -21.01
C LEU A 355 4.03 -3.86 -22.17
N GLY A 356 4.58 -5.08 -22.16
CA GLY A 356 5.47 -5.54 -23.23
C GLY A 356 5.57 -7.05 -23.31
N ALA A 357 6.23 -7.54 -24.36
CA ALA A 357 6.56 -8.95 -24.52
C ALA A 357 7.67 -9.41 -23.59
N SER A 358 8.47 -8.47 -23.06
CA SER A 358 9.51 -8.71 -22.07
C SER A 358 9.63 -7.56 -21.08
N VAL A 359 10.23 -7.84 -19.91
CA VAL A 359 10.53 -6.81 -18.89
C VAL A 359 11.44 -5.72 -19.47
N ALA A 360 12.39 -6.07 -20.33
CA ALA A 360 13.29 -5.11 -20.95
C ALA A 360 12.55 -4.13 -21.86
N GLU A 361 11.62 -4.63 -22.69
CA GLU A 361 10.79 -3.80 -23.57
C GLU A 361 9.88 -2.87 -22.77
N ALA A 362 9.14 -3.41 -21.81
CA ALA A 362 8.27 -2.63 -20.95
C ALA A 362 9.06 -1.55 -20.15
N ALA A 363 10.25 -1.90 -19.65
CA ALA A 363 11.12 -0.96 -18.94
C ALA A 363 11.58 0.20 -19.83
N ALA A 364 11.99 -0.10 -21.06
CA ALA A 364 12.42 0.93 -22.02
C ALA A 364 11.27 1.91 -22.32
N ALA A 365 10.05 1.41 -22.54
CA ALA A 365 8.87 2.24 -22.81
C ALA A 365 8.47 3.08 -21.59
N ALA A 366 8.37 2.46 -20.40
CA ALA A 366 7.98 3.15 -19.17
C ALA A 366 8.98 4.24 -18.77
N GLN A 367 10.28 3.94 -18.83
CA GLN A 367 11.35 4.89 -18.49
C GLN A 367 11.41 6.05 -19.47
N ARG A 368 11.24 5.79 -20.78
CA ARG A 368 11.18 6.85 -21.80
C ARG A 368 10.01 7.79 -21.54
N ALA A 369 8.82 7.27 -21.26
CA ALA A 369 7.65 8.09 -20.94
C ALA A 369 7.83 8.87 -19.65
N ALA A 370 8.30 8.22 -18.58
CA ALA A 370 8.55 8.86 -17.29
C ALA A 370 9.61 9.96 -17.39
N GLY A 371 10.64 9.77 -18.23
CA GLY A 371 11.72 10.76 -18.46
C GLY A 371 11.26 12.06 -19.11
N LEU A 372 10.10 12.06 -19.80
CA LEU A 372 9.50 13.25 -20.39
C LEU A 372 8.67 14.05 -19.40
N ILE A 373 8.21 13.44 -18.30
CA ILE A 373 7.28 14.06 -17.36
C ILE A 373 8.05 14.65 -16.18
N ARG A 374 7.78 15.92 -15.87
CA ARG A 374 8.40 16.64 -14.75
C ARG A 374 7.35 17.32 -13.89
N PHE A 375 7.62 17.43 -12.58
CA PHE A 375 6.81 18.14 -11.59
C PHE A 375 7.70 19.09 -10.78
N GLY A 376 7.15 20.28 -10.47
CA GLY A 376 7.86 21.30 -9.69
C GLY A 376 8.86 22.12 -10.50
N ALA A 377 8.75 22.11 -11.83
CA ALA A 377 9.59 22.90 -12.72
C ALA A 377 8.86 24.17 -13.17
#